data_8daeb762883b4bed2b68d7f7cdd971cf
#
_entry.id   8daeb762883b4bed2b68d7f7cdd971cf
#
_cell.length_a   1.000
_cell.length_b   1.000
_cell.length_c   1.000
_cell.angle_alpha   90.00
_cell.angle_beta   90.00
_cell.angle_gamma   90.00
#
_symmetry.space_group_name_H-M   'P 1'
#
loop_
_entity.id
_entity.type
_entity.pdbx_description
1 polymer ?
#
loop_
_entity_poly.entity_id
_entity_poly.type
_entity_poly.pdbx_seq_one_letter_code
_entity_poly.pdbx_strand_id
1 'polypeptide(L)'
;MNFHFLADIITGSGFAHSLMIGLSFIFMAIAVIIWLLELSGRTISKKGIVKNNLKWDAVTVATIAISAAVYIVGRPIQFQFVPGIGGFNPTMALAPIISVLFGLPGAIGITFSMPLGDAISGALTIGSVAGFLSHTFITWLPYKLVSGADFKSKKNITSYYLWAIIVGPIIHAITIPGWLDFTNVVPPGVAWAGVTASILINHMFTAGVVSIILIPILYPIVKNRGMYWKDRYLSSDFEGDDDF
;
A
#
# COMPACT_ATOMS: atom_id res chain seq x y z
N MET A 1 14.65 10.38 -23.58
CA MET A 1 13.83 10.81 -22.43
C MET A 1 14.06 12.31 -22.25
N ASN A 2 13.00 13.11 -22.31
CA ASN A 2 13.14 14.57 -22.33
C ASN A 2 13.58 15.06 -20.95
N PHE A 3 14.84 15.49 -20.78
CA PHE A 3 15.38 16.00 -19.52
C PHE A 3 14.57 17.18 -18.97
N HIS A 4 13.87 17.91 -19.83
CA HIS A 4 12.97 19.01 -19.42
C HIS A 4 11.82 18.53 -18.51
N PHE A 5 11.24 17.34 -18.77
CA PHE A 5 10.14 16.80 -17.96
C PHE A 5 10.54 16.59 -16.48
N LEU A 6 11.69 15.97 -16.25
CA LEU A 6 12.20 15.76 -14.90
C LEU A 6 12.66 17.08 -14.24
N ALA A 7 13.27 17.97 -15.03
CA ALA A 7 13.67 19.28 -14.53
C ALA A 7 12.45 20.09 -14.05
N ASP A 8 11.37 20.14 -14.81
CA ASP A 8 10.13 20.83 -14.44
C ASP A 8 9.58 20.33 -13.11
N ILE A 9 9.54 18.99 -12.91
CA ILE A 9 9.05 18.37 -11.66
C ILE A 9 9.92 18.79 -10.47
N ILE A 10 11.24 18.68 -10.60
CA ILE A 10 12.18 18.93 -9.51
C ILE A 10 12.25 20.44 -9.17
N THR A 11 12.12 21.29 -10.18
CA THR A 11 12.14 22.76 -9.98
C THR A 11 10.81 23.33 -9.53
N GLY A 12 9.75 22.55 -9.54
CA GLY A 12 8.41 23.00 -9.15
C GLY A 12 7.77 23.90 -10.20
N SER A 13 8.04 23.68 -11.49
CA SER A 13 7.57 24.55 -12.57
C SER A 13 7.10 23.72 -13.78
N GLY A 14 6.35 24.38 -14.67
CA GLY A 14 5.97 23.79 -15.95
C GLY A 14 4.80 22.80 -15.90
N PHE A 15 4.47 22.27 -17.07
CA PHE A 15 3.32 21.35 -17.28
C PHE A 15 3.51 20.04 -16.53
N ALA A 16 4.72 19.47 -16.57
CA ALA A 16 5.00 18.18 -15.93
C ALA A 16 4.77 18.23 -14.43
N HIS A 17 5.21 19.29 -13.76
CA HIS A 17 4.98 19.50 -12.33
C HIS A 17 3.48 19.61 -12.01
N SER A 18 2.73 20.44 -12.73
CA SER A 18 1.29 20.58 -12.54
C SER A 18 0.53 19.27 -12.77
N LEU A 19 0.95 18.49 -13.78
CA LEU A 19 0.40 17.16 -14.05
C LEU A 19 0.61 16.20 -12.88
N MET A 20 1.81 16.15 -12.32
CA MET A 20 2.14 15.25 -11.21
C MET A 20 1.37 15.61 -9.92
N ILE A 21 1.21 16.90 -9.64
CA ILE A 21 0.33 17.35 -8.55
C ILE A 21 -1.13 16.94 -8.82
N GLY A 22 -1.64 17.15 -10.03
CA GLY A 22 -2.98 16.72 -10.42
C GLY A 22 -3.21 15.23 -10.24
N LEU A 23 -2.24 14.40 -10.65
CA LEU A 23 -2.27 12.94 -10.44
C LEU A 23 -2.30 12.57 -8.94
N SER A 24 -1.56 13.29 -8.10
CA SER A 24 -1.60 13.09 -6.65
C SER A 24 -3.03 13.23 -6.10
N PHE A 25 -3.74 14.30 -6.45
CA PHE A 25 -5.13 14.51 -6.03
C PHE A 25 -6.09 13.46 -6.59
N ILE A 26 -5.90 13.04 -7.84
CA ILE A 26 -6.71 11.98 -8.45
C ILE A 26 -6.54 10.67 -7.67
N PHE A 27 -5.31 10.27 -7.35
CA PHE A 27 -5.07 9.07 -6.58
C PHE A 27 -5.62 9.17 -5.15
N MET A 28 -5.50 10.31 -4.49
CA MET A 28 -6.11 10.51 -3.17
C MET A 28 -7.65 10.38 -3.25
N ALA A 29 -8.30 10.95 -4.26
CA ALA A 29 -9.75 10.82 -4.45
C ALA A 29 -10.15 9.36 -4.71
N ILE A 30 -9.40 8.64 -5.54
CA ILE A 30 -9.61 7.20 -5.79
C ILE A 30 -9.48 6.41 -4.49
N ALA A 31 -8.48 6.69 -3.66
CA ALA A 31 -8.30 6.03 -2.37
C ALA A 31 -9.50 6.25 -1.42
N VAL A 32 -10.02 7.47 -1.37
CA VAL A 32 -11.24 7.78 -0.59
C VAL A 32 -12.42 6.95 -1.10
N ILE A 33 -12.64 6.91 -2.42
CA ILE A 33 -13.73 6.14 -3.02
C ILE A 33 -13.59 4.64 -2.71
N ILE A 34 -12.37 4.08 -2.83
CA ILE A 34 -12.09 2.68 -2.48
C ILE A 34 -12.50 2.40 -1.04
N TRP A 35 -12.06 3.22 -0.07
CA TRP A 35 -12.39 2.97 1.33
C TRP A 35 -13.87 3.20 1.66
N LEU A 36 -14.53 4.15 1.03
CA LEU A 36 -15.98 4.32 1.19
C LEU A 36 -16.73 3.09 0.68
N LEU A 37 -16.33 2.50 -0.43
CA LEU A 37 -16.91 1.26 -0.94
C LEU A 37 -16.62 0.08 -0.03
N GLU A 38 -15.35 -0.19 0.29
CA GLU A 38 -14.95 -1.36 1.09
C GLU A 38 -15.60 -1.33 2.49
N LEU A 39 -15.62 -0.18 3.16
CA LEU A 39 -16.22 -0.04 4.49
C LEU A 39 -17.76 -0.07 4.45
N SER A 40 -18.39 0.28 3.32
CA SER A 40 -19.83 0.11 3.12
C SER A 40 -20.23 -1.34 2.77
N GLY A 41 -19.31 -2.28 2.78
CA GLY A 41 -19.55 -3.68 2.43
C GLY A 41 -19.59 -3.94 0.91
N ARG A 42 -19.04 -3.04 0.12
CA ARG A 42 -18.96 -3.14 -1.35
C ARG A 42 -17.50 -3.11 -1.81
N THR A 43 -17.26 -3.63 -3.01
CA THR A 43 -15.93 -3.63 -3.60
C THR A 43 -16.01 -3.51 -5.11
N ILE A 44 -14.91 -3.05 -5.73
CA ILE A 44 -14.78 -2.96 -7.19
C ILE A 44 -14.36 -4.35 -7.72
N SER A 45 -15.04 -4.84 -8.74
CA SER A 45 -14.71 -6.08 -9.46
C SER A 45 -14.83 -5.87 -10.97
N LYS A 46 -14.43 -6.86 -11.78
CA LYS A 46 -14.64 -6.84 -13.24
C LYS A 46 -16.13 -6.75 -13.63
N LYS A 47 -17.01 -7.22 -12.76
CA LYS A 47 -18.48 -7.16 -12.95
C LYS A 47 -19.10 -5.83 -12.46
N GLY A 48 -18.27 -4.87 -12.03
CA GLY A 48 -18.70 -3.60 -11.44
C GLY A 48 -18.59 -3.59 -9.91
N ILE A 49 -19.48 -2.88 -9.24
CA ILE A 49 -19.50 -2.79 -7.77
C ILE A 49 -20.33 -3.93 -7.20
N VAL A 50 -19.69 -4.81 -6.43
CA VAL A 50 -20.30 -6.00 -5.81
C VAL A 50 -20.14 -5.97 -4.28
N LYS A 51 -20.78 -6.90 -3.55
CA LYS A 51 -20.54 -7.07 -2.11
C LYS A 51 -19.13 -7.62 -1.86
N ASN A 52 -18.44 -7.15 -0.83
CA ASN A 52 -17.08 -7.59 -0.52
C ASN A 52 -17.00 -8.83 0.39
N ASN A 53 -18.13 -9.39 0.80
CA ASN A 53 -18.26 -10.60 1.63
C ASN A 53 -17.48 -10.56 2.97
N LEU A 54 -17.02 -9.39 3.42
CA LEU A 54 -16.35 -9.25 4.70
C LEU A 54 -17.32 -9.56 5.84
N LYS A 55 -16.97 -10.56 6.65
CA LYS A 55 -17.71 -10.90 7.86
C LYS A 55 -17.03 -10.23 9.06
N TRP A 56 -17.75 -9.39 9.77
CA TRP A 56 -17.28 -8.73 10.99
C TRP A 56 -17.36 -9.67 12.20
N ASP A 57 -16.56 -10.72 12.19
CA ASP A 57 -16.42 -11.68 13.29
C ASP A 57 -15.17 -11.41 14.15
N ALA A 58 -15.01 -12.14 15.23
CA ALA A 58 -13.88 -11.98 16.15
C ALA A 58 -12.52 -12.18 15.46
N VAL A 59 -12.44 -13.08 14.47
CA VAL A 59 -11.18 -13.32 13.73
C VAL A 59 -10.85 -12.16 12.81
N THR A 60 -11.84 -11.58 12.15
CA THR A 60 -11.67 -10.38 11.31
C THR A 60 -11.17 -9.20 12.15
N VAL A 61 -11.84 -8.93 13.28
CA VAL A 61 -11.44 -7.84 14.19
C VAL A 61 -10.04 -8.07 14.76
N ALA A 62 -9.74 -9.31 15.19
CA ALA A 62 -8.40 -9.65 15.67
C ALA A 62 -7.34 -9.49 14.58
N THR A 63 -7.63 -9.89 13.34
CA THR A 63 -6.71 -9.73 12.21
C THR A 63 -6.41 -8.26 11.94
N ILE A 64 -7.44 -7.39 11.94
CA ILE A 64 -7.27 -5.95 11.80
C ILE A 64 -6.37 -5.40 12.92
N ALA A 65 -6.68 -5.74 14.17
CA ALA A 65 -5.94 -5.25 15.34
C ALA A 65 -4.48 -5.71 15.35
N ILE A 66 -4.23 -7.00 15.05
CA ILE A 66 -2.86 -7.55 15.00
C ILE A 66 -2.07 -6.93 13.85
N SER A 67 -2.68 -6.79 12.66
CA SER A 67 -2.04 -6.16 11.51
C SER A 67 -1.64 -4.71 11.80
N ALA A 68 -2.54 -3.95 12.44
CA ALA A 68 -2.27 -2.60 12.88
C ALA A 68 -1.15 -2.55 13.93
N ALA A 69 -1.20 -3.40 14.95
CA ALA A 69 -0.20 -3.43 16.02
C ALA A 69 1.20 -3.76 15.50
N VAL A 70 1.33 -4.79 14.66
CA VAL A 70 2.61 -5.18 14.06
C VAL A 70 3.20 -4.04 13.22
N TYR A 71 2.37 -3.36 12.46
CA TYR A 71 2.81 -2.24 11.63
C TYR A 71 3.23 -1.03 12.46
N ILE A 72 2.44 -0.65 13.48
CA ILE A 72 2.74 0.47 14.38
C ILE A 72 4.04 0.22 15.16
N VAL A 73 4.21 -0.98 15.74
CA VAL A 73 5.41 -1.33 16.52
C VAL A 73 6.66 -1.32 15.67
N GLY A 74 6.54 -1.66 14.39
CA GLY A 74 7.67 -1.63 13.46
C GLY A 74 8.05 -0.23 12.96
N ARG A 75 7.15 0.76 13.02
CA ARG A 75 7.38 2.11 12.48
C ARG A 75 8.62 2.82 13.06
N PRO A 76 8.91 2.77 14.37
CA PRO A 76 10.12 3.36 14.92
C PRO A 76 11.42 2.69 14.47
N ILE A 77 11.38 1.48 13.89
CA ILE A 77 12.55 0.79 13.36
C ILE A 77 12.90 1.42 12.00
N GLN A 78 13.49 2.59 12.06
CA GLN A 78 13.84 3.35 10.86
C GLN A 78 15.32 3.74 10.90
N PHE A 79 16.02 3.41 9.82
CA PHE A 79 17.39 3.85 9.60
C PHE A 79 17.37 5.07 8.68
N GLN A 80 17.52 6.26 9.24
CA GLN A 80 17.52 7.49 8.44
C GLN A 80 18.84 7.64 7.71
N PHE A 81 18.82 7.73 6.39
CA PHE A 81 20.00 8.06 5.58
C PHE A 81 20.24 9.55 5.54
N VAL A 82 19.16 10.34 5.54
CA VAL A 82 19.20 11.79 5.59
C VAL A 82 18.19 12.24 6.65
N PRO A 83 18.61 12.98 7.68
CA PRO A 83 17.71 13.45 8.73
C PRO A 83 16.50 14.19 8.15
N GLY A 84 15.28 13.79 8.51
CA GLY A 84 14.03 14.44 8.12
C GLY A 84 13.52 14.17 6.70
N ILE A 85 14.27 13.45 5.84
CA ILE A 85 13.87 13.24 4.42
C ILE A 85 13.35 11.84 4.18
N GLY A 86 13.52 10.95 5.12
CA GLY A 86 13.15 9.56 4.99
C GLY A 86 14.33 8.62 5.20
N GLY A 87 14.02 7.36 5.42
CA GLY A 87 15.00 6.36 5.74
C GLY A 87 14.56 4.99 5.26
N PHE A 88 15.41 4.02 5.50
CA PHE A 88 15.10 2.63 5.30
C PHE A 88 14.25 2.13 6.47
N ASN A 89 13.04 1.66 6.17
CA ASN A 89 12.14 1.07 7.16
C ASN A 89 11.68 -0.31 6.68
N PRO A 90 12.24 -1.39 7.22
CA PRO A 90 11.91 -2.74 6.78
C PRO A 90 10.44 -3.12 7.05
N THR A 91 9.77 -2.45 7.99
CA THR A 91 8.36 -2.69 8.31
C THR A 91 7.44 -2.37 7.13
N MET A 92 7.87 -1.48 6.23
CA MET A 92 7.11 -1.15 5.02
C MET A 92 6.87 -2.38 4.13
N ALA A 93 7.75 -3.38 4.17
CA ALA A 93 7.58 -4.64 3.47
C ALA A 93 6.39 -5.47 3.98
N LEU A 94 5.97 -5.27 5.23
CA LEU A 94 4.87 -6.03 5.82
C LEU A 94 3.51 -5.62 5.24
N ALA A 95 3.37 -4.39 4.75
CA ALA A 95 2.09 -3.91 4.23
C ALA A 95 1.53 -4.77 3.08
N PRO A 96 2.24 -4.99 1.96
CA PRO A 96 1.76 -5.86 0.89
C PRO A 96 1.70 -7.34 1.29
N ILE A 97 2.62 -7.82 2.16
CA ILE A 97 2.64 -9.20 2.63
C ILE A 97 1.38 -9.51 3.44
N ILE A 98 1.07 -8.67 4.43
CA ILE A 98 -0.10 -8.84 5.29
C ILE A 98 -1.38 -8.75 4.45
N SER A 99 -1.43 -7.83 3.50
CA SER A 99 -2.61 -7.63 2.64
C SER A 99 -2.86 -8.82 1.72
N VAL A 100 -1.83 -9.42 1.13
CA VAL A 100 -2.01 -10.61 0.26
C VAL A 100 -2.35 -11.88 1.06
N LEU A 101 -1.93 -11.97 2.33
CA LEU A 101 -2.21 -13.11 3.19
C LEU A 101 -3.59 -13.02 3.87
N PHE A 102 -3.95 -11.85 4.37
CA PHE A 102 -5.15 -11.64 5.18
C PHE A 102 -6.26 -10.84 4.46
N GLY A 103 -6.02 -10.40 3.24
CA GLY A 103 -6.99 -9.69 2.42
C GLY A 103 -7.42 -8.34 2.99
N LEU A 104 -8.71 -8.03 2.86
CA LEU A 104 -9.28 -6.76 3.30
C LEU A 104 -9.05 -6.46 4.80
N PRO A 105 -9.19 -7.41 5.75
CA PRO A 105 -8.84 -7.16 7.15
C PRO A 105 -7.39 -6.72 7.35
N GLY A 106 -6.44 -7.36 6.67
CA GLY A 106 -5.04 -6.96 6.69
C GLY A 106 -4.82 -5.56 6.12
N ALA A 107 -5.45 -5.28 4.99
CA ALA A 107 -5.38 -3.97 4.34
C ALA A 107 -5.96 -2.85 5.22
N ILE A 108 -7.11 -3.07 5.86
CA ILE A 108 -7.71 -2.13 6.83
C ILE A 108 -6.72 -1.89 7.97
N GLY A 109 -6.24 -2.95 8.63
CA GLY A 109 -5.34 -2.84 9.78
C GLY A 109 -4.11 -2.00 9.47
N ILE A 110 -3.42 -2.30 8.38
CA ILE A 110 -2.22 -1.56 7.95
C ILE A 110 -2.54 -0.12 7.59
N THR A 111 -3.51 0.12 6.71
CA THR A 111 -3.77 1.48 6.19
C THR A 111 -4.26 2.41 7.29
N PHE A 112 -5.23 1.96 8.11
CA PHE A 112 -5.79 2.81 9.15
C PHE A 112 -4.87 2.97 10.37
N SER A 113 -3.83 2.15 10.50
CA SER A 113 -2.79 2.36 11.52
C SER A 113 -1.75 3.43 11.15
N MET A 114 -1.68 3.87 9.89
CA MET A 114 -0.69 4.85 9.43
C MET A 114 -0.70 6.16 10.22
N PRO A 115 -1.82 6.86 10.39
CA PRO A 115 -1.83 8.11 11.15
C PRO A 115 -1.44 7.91 12.62
N LEU A 116 -1.82 6.78 13.20
CA LEU A 116 -1.45 6.44 14.57
C LEU A 116 0.06 6.15 14.69
N GLY A 117 0.61 5.43 13.72
CA GLY A 117 2.06 5.18 13.64
C GLY A 117 2.86 6.47 13.50
N ASP A 118 2.40 7.39 12.66
CA ASP A 118 3.02 8.71 12.53
C ASP A 118 2.93 9.52 13.83
N ALA A 119 1.78 9.48 14.52
CA ALA A 119 1.62 10.16 15.81
C ALA A 119 2.59 9.60 16.87
N ILE A 120 2.70 8.28 16.99
CA ILE A 120 3.58 7.62 17.97
C ILE A 120 5.06 7.89 17.66
N SER A 121 5.43 7.94 16.37
CA SER A 121 6.82 8.24 15.96
C SER A 121 7.14 9.74 15.93
N GLY A 122 6.19 10.63 16.29
CA GLY A 122 6.37 12.08 16.23
C GLY A 122 6.42 12.66 14.81
N ALA A 123 5.96 11.90 13.82
CA ALA A 123 5.98 12.27 12.40
C ALA A 123 4.61 12.73 11.87
N LEU A 124 3.60 12.86 12.74
CA LEU A 124 2.26 13.28 12.32
C LEU A 124 2.27 14.73 11.82
N THR A 125 1.99 14.89 10.55
CA THR A 125 1.93 16.20 9.88
C THR A 125 0.77 16.22 8.87
N ILE A 126 0.56 17.35 8.21
CA ILE A 126 -0.37 17.43 7.07
C ILE A 126 0.00 16.44 5.96
N GLY A 127 1.28 16.06 5.85
CA GLY A 127 1.77 15.01 4.94
C GLY A 127 1.21 13.64 5.24
N SER A 128 0.85 13.34 6.49
CA SER A 128 0.27 12.06 6.89
C SER A 128 -1.08 11.77 6.23
N VAL A 129 -1.79 12.81 5.75
CA VAL A 129 -3.03 12.65 4.98
C VAL A 129 -2.75 11.92 3.67
N ALA A 130 -1.75 12.37 2.91
CA ALA A 130 -1.36 11.68 1.68
C ALA A 130 -0.74 10.31 1.96
N GLY A 131 0.04 10.18 3.04
CA GLY A 131 0.58 8.91 3.51
C GLY A 131 -0.51 7.89 3.75
N PHE A 132 -1.55 8.24 4.51
CA PHE A 132 -2.71 7.40 4.77
C PHE A 132 -3.46 7.02 3.48
N LEU A 133 -3.84 8.01 2.67
CA LEU A 133 -4.62 7.75 1.46
C LEU A 133 -3.83 6.94 0.43
N SER A 134 -2.57 7.25 0.21
CA SER A 134 -1.75 6.53 -0.78
C SER A 134 -1.35 5.12 -0.32
N HIS A 135 -1.34 4.86 1.00
CA HIS A 135 -1.13 3.50 1.54
C HIS A 135 -2.21 2.51 1.09
N THR A 136 -3.38 3.01 0.71
CA THR A 136 -4.42 2.24 0.02
C THR A 136 -3.86 1.42 -1.14
N PHE A 137 -3.01 2.01 -1.96
CA PHE A 137 -2.46 1.33 -3.14
C PHE A 137 -1.38 0.30 -2.79
N ILE A 138 -0.72 0.46 -1.64
CA ILE A 138 0.25 -0.53 -1.11
C ILE A 138 -0.46 -1.75 -0.51
N THR A 139 -1.70 -1.59 -0.05
CA THR A 139 -2.45 -2.64 0.65
C THR A 139 -3.60 -3.19 -0.17
N TRP A 140 -4.43 -2.33 -0.76
CA TRP A 140 -5.62 -2.74 -1.48
C TRP A 140 -5.30 -3.41 -2.83
N LEU A 141 -4.30 -2.91 -3.59
CA LEU A 141 -3.91 -3.55 -4.86
C LEU A 141 -3.40 -4.98 -4.66
N PRO A 142 -2.48 -5.26 -3.70
CA PRO A 142 -2.08 -6.64 -3.41
C PRO A 142 -3.26 -7.53 -2.99
N TYR A 143 -4.12 -7.05 -2.11
CA TYR A 143 -5.33 -7.76 -1.72
C TYR A 143 -6.20 -8.08 -2.93
N LYS A 144 -6.42 -7.12 -3.82
CA LYS A 144 -7.43 -7.20 -4.86
C LYS A 144 -6.95 -7.86 -6.14
N LEU A 145 -5.72 -7.59 -6.56
CA LEU A 145 -5.24 -7.91 -7.90
C LEU A 145 -4.18 -9.02 -7.94
N VAL A 146 -3.61 -9.41 -6.78
CA VAL A 146 -2.65 -10.51 -6.74
C VAL A 146 -3.38 -11.85 -6.85
N SER A 147 -2.99 -12.65 -7.84
CA SER A 147 -3.62 -13.93 -8.17
C SER A 147 -3.61 -14.92 -7.01
N GLY A 148 -2.56 -14.91 -6.17
CA GLY A 148 -2.45 -15.76 -4.98
C GLY A 148 -1.13 -15.58 -4.26
N ALA A 149 -1.08 -16.04 -2.99
CA ALA A 149 0.11 -15.97 -2.15
C ALA A 149 1.00 -17.22 -2.22
N ASP A 150 0.65 -18.19 -3.05
CA ASP A 150 1.51 -19.35 -3.31
C ASP A 150 2.65 -18.97 -4.27
N PHE A 151 3.82 -18.73 -3.73
CA PHE A 151 5.02 -18.36 -4.50
C PHE A 151 5.69 -19.55 -5.22
N LYS A 152 5.07 -20.71 -5.26
CA LYS A 152 5.47 -21.81 -6.17
C LYS A 152 5.01 -21.57 -7.60
N SER A 153 3.94 -20.79 -7.79
CA SER A 153 3.41 -20.44 -9.11
C SER A 153 4.08 -19.18 -9.67
N LYS A 154 4.62 -19.27 -10.88
CA LYS A 154 5.15 -18.10 -11.62
C LYS A 154 4.08 -17.01 -11.78
N LYS A 155 2.83 -17.37 -12.05
CA LYS A 155 1.70 -16.44 -12.18
C LYS A 155 1.54 -15.62 -10.90
N ASN A 156 1.56 -16.25 -9.74
CA ASN A 156 1.38 -15.57 -8.47
C ASN A 156 2.56 -14.65 -8.14
N ILE A 157 3.79 -15.11 -8.37
CA ILE A 157 4.99 -14.29 -8.19
C ILE A 157 4.93 -13.05 -9.10
N THR A 158 4.69 -13.23 -10.40
CA THR A 158 4.61 -12.12 -11.35
C THR A 158 3.49 -11.15 -11.01
N SER A 159 2.30 -11.66 -10.66
CA SER A 159 1.17 -10.84 -10.24
C SER A 159 1.49 -10.05 -8.97
N TYR A 160 2.14 -10.67 -7.98
CA TYR A 160 2.56 -9.99 -6.77
C TYR A 160 3.56 -8.87 -7.07
N TYR A 161 4.61 -9.16 -7.84
CA TYR A 161 5.62 -8.14 -8.18
C TYR A 161 5.01 -6.98 -8.97
N LEU A 162 4.12 -7.28 -9.92
CA LEU A 162 3.45 -6.23 -10.68
C LEU A 162 2.63 -5.29 -9.78
N TRP A 163 1.75 -5.83 -8.97
CA TRP A 163 0.78 -5.01 -8.24
C TRP A 163 1.29 -4.49 -6.90
N ALA A 164 2.00 -5.32 -6.16
CA ALA A 164 2.48 -4.99 -4.82
C ALA A 164 3.83 -4.27 -4.80
N ILE A 165 4.72 -4.58 -5.77
CA ILE A 165 6.10 -4.07 -5.75
C ILE A 165 6.33 -2.98 -6.79
N ILE A 166 5.56 -2.95 -7.88
CA ILE A 166 5.76 -1.95 -8.95
C ILE A 166 4.63 -0.92 -8.93
N VAL A 167 3.39 -1.34 -9.23
CA VAL A 167 2.28 -0.39 -9.46
C VAL A 167 1.90 0.37 -8.19
N GLY A 168 1.68 -0.33 -7.09
CA GLY A 168 1.35 0.31 -5.81
C GLY A 168 2.38 1.34 -5.36
N PRO A 169 3.68 0.98 -5.27
CA PRO A 169 4.74 1.92 -4.93
C PRO A 169 4.90 3.10 -5.88
N ILE A 170 4.68 2.94 -7.19
CA ILE A 170 4.72 4.07 -8.13
C ILE A 170 3.59 5.06 -7.82
N ILE A 171 2.37 4.58 -7.62
CA ILE A 171 1.24 5.45 -7.25
C ILE A 171 1.54 6.17 -5.91
N HIS A 172 2.06 5.45 -4.94
CA HIS A 172 2.45 6.00 -3.64
C HIS A 172 3.53 7.08 -3.78
N ALA A 173 4.55 6.83 -4.63
CA ALA A 173 5.65 7.75 -4.93
C ALA A 173 5.25 8.97 -5.78
N ILE A 174 4.06 9.00 -6.34
CA ILE A 174 3.47 10.18 -6.97
C ILE A 174 2.61 10.93 -5.95
N THR A 175 1.83 10.20 -5.16
CA THR A 175 0.81 10.80 -4.29
C THR A 175 1.41 11.59 -3.14
N ILE A 176 2.38 11.03 -2.41
CA ILE A 176 2.97 11.73 -1.26
C ILE A 176 3.78 12.95 -1.69
N PRO A 177 4.74 12.85 -2.62
CA PRO A 177 5.50 14.02 -3.05
C PRO A 177 4.62 15.14 -3.60
N GLY A 178 3.59 14.80 -4.42
CA GLY A 178 2.68 15.81 -4.96
C GLY A 178 1.87 16.55 -3.91
N TRP A 179 1.44 15.87 -2.85
CA TRP A 179 0.77 16.50 -1.72
C TRP A 179 1.71 17.36 -0.89
N LEU A 180 2.92 16.88 -0.58
CA LEU A 180 3.92 17.61 0.21
C LEU A 180 4.40 18.89 -0.49
N ASP A 181 4.55 18.81 -1.81
CA ASP A 181 4.88 19.94 -2.68
C ASP A 181 3.73 20.96 -2.71
N PHE A 182 2.52 20.51 -3.03
CA PHE A 182 1.32 21.35 -3.06
C PHE A 182 1.08 22.09 -1.73
N THR A 183 1.29 21.42 -0.62
CA THR A 183 1.10 22.01 0.72
C THR A 183 2.32 22.79 1.23
N ASN A 184 3.38 22.90 0.43
CA ASN A 184 4.64 23.57 0.77
C ASN A 184 5.28 23.04 2.08
N VAL A 185 5.07 21.77 2.41
CA VAL A 185 5.71 21.13 3.59
C VAL A 185 7.21 20.99 3.37
N VAL A 186 7.62 20.68 2.13
CA VAL A 186 9.02 20.63 1.69
C VAL A 186 9.16 21.24 0.30
N PRO A 187 10.35 21.73 -0.07
CA PRO A 187 10.60 22.22 -1.44
C PRO A 187 10.38 21.13 -2.50
N PRO A 188 9.96 21.48 -3.73
CA PRO A 188 9.70 20.52 -4.82
C PRO A 188 10.82 19.51 -5.04
N GLY A 189 12.08 19.97 -5.07
CA GLY A 189 13.23 19.10 -5.24
C GLY A 189 13.38 18.04 -4.13
N VAL A 190 13.04 18.40 -2.88
CA VAL A 190 13.04 17.46 -1.76
C VAL A 190 11.89 16.47 -1.89
N ALA A 191 10.67 16.94 -2.22
CA ALA A 191 9.51 16.09 -2.43
C ALA A 191 9.77 15.07 -3.55
N TRP A 192 10.09 15.56 -4.74
CA TRP A 192 10.15 14.72 -5.94
C TRP A 192 11.44 13.90 -6.10
N ALA A 193 12.56 14.33 -5.58
CA ALA A 193 13.78 13.52 -5.60
C ALA A 193 13.95 12.74 -4.30
N GLY A 194 13.93 13.41 -3.14
CA GLY A 194 14.24 12.79 -1.85
C GLY A 194 13.15 11.82 -1.37
N VAL A 195 11.90 12.31 -1.27
CA VAL A 195 10.78 11.50 -0.75
C VAL A 195 10.44 10.38 -1.72
N THR A 196 10.39 10.66 -3.04
CA THR A 196 10.18 9.63 -4.07
C THR A 196 11.22 8.51 -3.98
N ALA A 197 12.51 8.85 -3.92
CA ALA A 197 13.58 7.85 -3.80
C ALA A 197 13.42 7.00 -2.53
N SER A 198 13.13 7.62 -1.40
CA SER A 198 12.88 6.92 -0.13
C SER A 198 11.71 5.94 -0.24
N ILE A 199 10.59 6.35 -0.84
CA ILE A 199 9.42 5.50 -1.06
C ILE A 199 9.79 4.29 -1.94
N LEU A 200 10.46 4.52 -3.06
CA LEU A 200 10.82 3.44 -3.98
C LEU A 200 11.80 2.44 -3.33
N ILE A 201 12.79 2.92 -2.58
CA ILE A 201 13.69 2.03 -1.84
C ILE A 201 12.92 1.17 -0.84
N ASN A 202 12.02 1.75 -0.07
CA ASN A 202 11.26 1.01 0.95
C ASN A 202 10.25 0.03 0.35
N HIS A 203 9.46 0.47 -0.62
CA HIS A 203 8.34 -0.31 -1.12
C HIS A 203 8.66 -1.16 -2.36
N MET A 204 9.68 -0.82 -3.14
CA MET A 204 10.09 -1.66 -4.26
C MET A 204 11.26 -2.58 -3.87
N PHE A 205 12.37 -2.02 -3.43
CA PHE A 205 13.57 -2.82 -3.14
C PHE A 205 13.37 -3.66 -1.87
N THR A 206 13.06 -3.01 -0.74
CA THR A 206 12.94 -3.72 0.55
C THR A 206 11.77 -4.69 0.55
N ALA A 207 10.59 -4.26 0.14
CA ALA A 207 9.43 -5.16 0.10
C ALA A 207 9.63 -6.27 -0.93
N GLY A 208 10.27 -6.02 -2.07
CA GLY A 208 10.58 -7.03 -3.06
C GLY A 208 11.47 -8.14 -2.51
N VAL A 209 12.55 -7.79 -1.82
CA VAL A 209 13.48 -8.76 -1.22
C VAL A 209 12.85 -9.49 -0.04
N VAL A 210 12.21 -8.78 0.89
CA VAL A 210 11.60 -9.37 2.09
C VAL A 210 10.45 -10.31 1.74
N SER A 211 9.68 -9.98 0.71
CA SER A 211 8.52 -10.80 0.30
C SER A 211 8.91 -12.18 -0.24
N ILE A 212 10.02 -12.29 -0.99
CA ILE A 212 10.52 -13.58 -1.49
C ILE A 212 10.84 -14.52 -0.33
N ILE A 213 11.27 -13.98 0.81
CA ILE A 213 11.62 -14.75 1.99
C ILE A 213 10.39 -15.04 2.84
N LEU A 214 9.61 -14.01 3.17
CA LEU A 214 8.54 -14.12 4.16
C LEU A 214 7.28 -14.79 3.62
N ILE A 215 6.87 -14.53 2.38
CA ILE A 215 5.62 -15.12 1.86
C ILE A 215 5.68 -16.65 1.79
N PRO A 216 6.75 -17.30 1.27
CA PRO A 216 6.86 -18.75 1.29
C PRO A 216 6.85 -19.37 2.69
N ILE A 217 7.30 -18.64 3.72
CA ILE A 217 7.29 -19.09 5.10
C ILE A 217 5.91 -18.90 5.73
N LEU A 218 5.32 -17.73 5.56
CA LEU A 218 4.07 -17.35 6.23
C LEU A 218 2.83 -17.95 5.56
N TYR A 219 2.81 -18.05 4.23
CA TYR A 219 1.64 -18.53 3.49
C TYR A 219 1.16 -19.92 3.95
N PRO A 220 2.03 -20.97 4.03
CA PRO A 220 1.58 -22.28 4.51
C PRO A 220 1.07 -22.25 5.95
N ILE A 221 1.66 -21.43 6.82
CA ILE A 221 1.22 -21.29 8.20
C ILE A 221 -0.18 -20.69 8.25
N VAL A 222 -0.39 -19.59 7.54
CA VAL A 222 -1.67 -18.87 7.48
C VAL A 222 -2.75 -19.74 6.84
N LYS A 223 -2.41 -20.45 5.76
CA LYS A 223 -3.34 -21.35 5.05
C LYS A 223 -3.74 -22.55 5.91
N ASN A 224 -2.79 -23.23 6.52
CA ASN A 224 -3.05 -24.41 7.37
C ASN A 224 -3.87 -24.06 8.62
N ARG A 225 -3.89 -22.81 9.03
CA ARG A 225 -4.73 -22.31 10.13
C ARG A 225 -6.12 -21.82 9.67
N GLY A 226 -6.45 -21.92 8.39
CA GLY A 226 -7.71 -21.42 7.82
C GLY A 226 -7.83 -19.90 7.85
N MET A 227 -6.70 -19.18 7.94
CA MET A 227 -6.68 -17.71 8.04
C MET A 227 -6.38 -17.03 6.70
N TYR A 228 -6.06 -17.80 5.66
CA TYR A 228 -5.84 -17.25 4.33
C TYR A 228 -7.16 -16.68 3.79
N TRP A 229 -7.17 -15.41 3.43
CA TRP A 229 -8.39 -14.68 3.15
C TRP A 229 -9.21 -15.26 1.99
N LYS A 230 -8.57 -15.82 0.95
CA LYS A 230 -9.28 -16.44 -0.18
C LYS A 230 -10.04 -17.67 0.26
N ASP A 231 -9.46 -18.49 1.11
CA ASP A 231 -10.14 -19.70 1.64
C ASP A 231 -11.26 -19.31 2.61
N ARG A 232 -11.17 -18.13 3.27
CA ARG A 232 -12.11 -17.69 4.29
C ARG A 232 -13.32 -16.91 3.75
N TYR A 233 -13.10 -16.07 2.74
CA TYR A 233 -14.11 -15.11 2.25
C TYR A 233 -14.56 -15.39 0.81
N LEU A 234 -13.84 -16.22 0.05
CA LEU A 234 -14.24 -16.70 -1.26
C LEU A 234 -14.73 -18.16 -1.14
N SER A 235 -15.61 -18.45 -0.17
CA SER A 235 -16.22 -19.78 -0.08
C SER A 235 -17.16 -20.04 -1.26
N SER A 236 -17.44 -21.31 -1.54
CA SER A 236 -18.15 -22.03 -2.59
C SER A 236 -19.24 -21.34 -3.43
N ASP A 237 -19.77 -20.21 -3.04
CA ASP A 237 -20.74 -19.43 -3.82
C ASP A 237 -20.07 -18.59 -4.93
N PHE A 238 -18.74 -18.59 -4.99
CA PHE A 238 -17.88 -17.94 -5.99
C PHE A 238 -17.06 -18.94 -6.84
N GLU A 239 -17.38 -20.24 -6.81
CA GLU A 239 -16.80 -21.24 -7.70
C GLU A 239 -17.21 -21.00 -9.16
N GLY A 240 -16.67 -20.01 -9.76
CA GLY A 240 -16.89 -19.64 -11.16
C GLY A 240 -16.18 -18.36 -11.57
N ASP A 241 -15.61 -17.66 -10.61
CA ASP A 241 -14.92 -16.40 -10.87
C ASP A 241 -13.42 -16.47 -10.54
N ASP A 242 -12.64 -17.08 -11.46
CA ASP A 242 -11.20 -16.80 -11.63
C ASP A 242 -10.96 -15.31 -12.02
N ASP A 243 -11.92 -14.45 -11.73
CA ASP A 243 -12.12 -13.08 -12.25
C ASP A 243 -11.78 -11.98 -11.25
N PHE A 244 -10.84 -12.24 -10.31
CA PHE A 244 -10.19 -11.17 -9.55
C PHE A 244 -8.76 -10.96 -10.01
#